data_3300734a6fe858f269a2b7c610e81b8a
#
_entry.id   3300734a6fe858f269a2b7c610e81b8a
#
_cell.length_a   1.000
_cell.length_b   1.000
_cell.length_c   1.000
_cell.angle_alpha   90.00
_cell.angle_beta   90.00
_cell.angle_gamma   90.00
#
_symmetry.space_group_name_H-M   'P 1'
#
loop_
_entity.id
_entity.type
_entity.pdbx_description
1 polymer ?
#
loop_
_entity_poly.entity_id
_entity_poly.type
_entity_poly.pdbx_seq_one_letter_code
_entity_poly.pdbx_strand_id
1 'polypeptide(L)'
;MTPSNASTATPSGASDKTFAPAASWKAESDPLLEISDLEVAFRSSTGLVPAVRKANLTLYPGQSVAIVGESGSGKSTLAHAVIGLLPGTGRVTGGTIRFQGRDITHLGTQDLTALRGSSIGLVPQDPMSNLNPVWSIGFQVKEALRANGLAGVADDRLAHLIAEHTEHTGHADDADKPVPSAGGHIDVNEQVALLLEQAGLPEASRRAKQYPHEFSGGMRQRALIAIGLA
;
A
#
# COMPACT_ATOMS: atom_id res chain seq x y z
N MET A 1 12.13 25.90 51.78
CA MET A 1 11.34 25.97 50.54
C MET A 1 12.19 25.45 49.40
N THR A 2 12.03 24.18 49.09
CA THR A 2 12.73 23.48 48.01
C THR A 2 11.82 23.39 46.79
N PRO A 3 12.24 23.74 45.55
CA PRO A 3 11.41 23.54 44.39
C PRO A 3 11.44 22.07 43.93
N SER A 4 10.25 21.60 43.71
CA SER A 4 9.92 20.28 43.18
C SER A 4 10.51 20.05 41.81
N ASN A 5 11.20 18.93 41.66
CA ASN A 5 11.76 18.42 40.42
C ASN A 5 10.64 17.84 39.52
N ALA A 6 10.29 18.55 38.47
CA ALA A 6 9.37 18.06 37.45
C ALA A 6 10.13 17.07 36.54
N SER A 7 9.87 15.79 36.75
CA SER A 7 10.29 14.71 35.87
C SER A 7 9.60 14.85 34.51
N THR A 8 10.35 15.24 33.48
CA THR A 8 9.93 15.16 32.09
C THR A 8 9.94 13.68 31.67
N ALA A 9 8.76 13.07 31.67
CA ALA A 9 8.55 11.77 31.06
C ALA A 9 8.66 11.93 29.53
N THR A 10 9.72 11.36 28.96
CA THR A 10 9.86 11.15 27.53
C THR A 10 8.77 10.16 27.10
N PRO A 11 7.96 10.45 26.07
CA PRO A 11 7.06 9.44 25.53
C PRO A 11 7.87 8.40 24.75
N SER A 12 8.24 7.32 25.44
CA SER A 12 8.69 6.06 24.84
C SER A 12 7.45 5.37 24.26
N GLY A 13 7.36 5.25 22.94
CA GLY A 13 6.31 4.48 22.30
C GLY A 13 6.12 4.86 20.84
N ALA A 14 7.16 4.72 20.01
CA ALA A 14 6.93 4.43 18.61
C ALA A 14 6.31 3.02 18.59
N SER A 15 4.97 2.93 18.54
CA SER A 15 4.29 1.66 18.31
C SER A 15 4.74 1.18 16.94
N ASP A 16 5.38 0.04 16.92
CA ASP A 16 5.69 -0.70 15.70
C ASP A 16 4.40 -0.81 14.88
N LYS A 17 4.31 -0.05 13.78
CA LYS A 17 3.12 0.02 12.92
C LYS A 17 3.02 -1.17 11.98
N THR A 18 3.92 -2.14 12.11
CA THR A 18 3.97 -3.30 11.24
C THR A 18 2.85 -4.29 11.60
N PHE A 19 2.05 -4.65 10.62
CA PHE A 19 1.05 -5.70 10.77
C PHE A 19 1.76 -7.05 10.95
N ALA A 20 1.61 -7.67 12.12
CA ALA A 20 2.18 -8.98 12.39
C ALA A 20 1.23 -10.08 11.90
N PRO A 21 1.70 -11.06 11.09
CA PRO A 21 0.90 -12.22 10.70
C PRO A 21 0.50 -13.07 11.90
N ALA A 22 -0.44 -14.00 11.70
CA ALA A 22 -0.76 -14.98 12.74
C ALA A 22 0.48 -15.85 13.04
N ALA A 23 0.69 -16.17 14.31
CA ALA A 23 1.87 -16.92 14.76
C ALA A 23 2.07 -18.28 14.06
N SER A 24 1.00 -18.89 13.55
CA SER A 24 1.01 -20.17 12.82
C SER A 24 1.16 -20.02 11.30
N TRP A 25 1.10 -18.80 10.76
CA TRP A 25 1.15 -18.60 9.31
C TRP A 25 2.55 -18.83 8.74
N LYS A 26 2.60 -19.62 7.64
CA LYS A 26 3.84 -19.98 6.95
C LYS A 26 3.79 -19.49 5.52
N ALA A 27 4.65 -18.54 5.16
CA ALA A 27 4.66 -17.89 3.85
C ALA A 27 4.78 -18.87 2.65
N GLU A 28 5.41 -20.03 2.84
CA GLU A 28 5.64 -20.99 1.77
C GLU A 28 4.44 -21.91 1.51
N SER A 29 3.56 -22.12 2.47
CA SER A 29 2.49 -23.13 2.40
C SER A 29 1.09 -22.58 2.63
N ASP A 30 0.97 -21.50 3.37
CA ASP A 30 -0.32 -20.98 3.81
C ASP A 30 -0.84 -19.88 2.87
N PRO A 31 -2.16 -19.74 2.67
CA PRO A 31 -2.71 -18.66 1.88
C PRO A 31 -2.30 -17.29 2.40
N LEU A 32 -1.88 -16.39 1.51
CA LEU A 32 -1.63 -14.98 1.83
C LEU A 32 -2.94 -14.25 2.14
N LEU A 33 -3.96 -14.48 1.30
CA LEU A 33 -5.31 -13.93 1.47
C LEU A 33 -6.32 -15.06 1.25
N GLU A 34 -7.26 -15.20 2.17
CA GLU A 34 -8.38 -16.13 2.08
C GLU A 34 -9.69 -15.39 2.34
N ILE A 35 -10.61 -15.51 1.41
CA ILE A 35 -11.95 -14.97 1.49
C ILE A 35 -12.92 -16.15 1.45
N SER A 36 -13.77 -16.29 2.46
CA SER A 36 -14.71 -17.40 2.59
C SER A 36 -16.13 -16.88 2.78
N ASP A 37 -17.02 -17.26 1.85
CA ASP A 37 -18.44 -16.92 1.83
C ASP A 37 -18.74 -15.43 2.09
N LEU A 38 -17.89 -14.54 1.60
CA LEU A 38 -17.98 -13.11 1.87
C LEU A 38 -19.26 -12.50 1.30
N GLU A 39 -20.00 -11.83 2.15
CA GLU A 39 -21.18 -11.07 1.79
C GLU A 39 -20.99 -9.58 2.12
N VAL A 40 -21.32 -8.72 1.17
CA VAL A 40 -21.28 -7.26 1.33
C VAL A 40 -22.59 -6.66 0.87
N ALA A 41 -23.16 -5.79 1.68
CA ALA A 41 -24.39 -5.06 1.33
C ALA A 41 -24.29 -3.58 1.63
N PHE A 42 -25.05 -2.79 0.89
CA PHE A 42 -25.20 -1.34 1.08
C PHE A 42 -26.60 -1.03 1.62
N ARG A 43 -26.68 -0.10 2.54
CA ARG A 43 -27.97 0.39 3.04
C ARG A 43 -28.56 1.37 2.00
N SER A 44 -29.78 1.08 1.57
CA SER A 44 -30.63 1.92 0.73
C SER A 44 -31.86 2.36 1.50
N SER A 45 -32.63 3.28 0.95
CA SER A 45 -33.95 3.70 1.46
C SER A 45 -34.96 2.53 1.55
N THR A 46 -34.79 1.51 0.70
CA THR A 46 -35.66 0.33 0.63
C THR A 46 -35.12 -0.87 1.40
N GLY A 47 -33.96 -0.73 2.09
CA GLY A 47 -33.33 -1.81 2.87
C GLY A 47 -31.89 -2.10 2.47
N LEU A 48 -31.43 -3.32 2.75
CA LEU A 48 -30.09 -3.77 2.40
C LEU A 48 -30.06 -4.29 0.96
N VAL A 49 -29.17 -3.75 0.15
CA VAL A 49 -28.90 -4.18 -1.24
C VAL A 49 -27.61 -4.98 -1.26
N PRO A 50 -27.64 -6.29 -1.53
CA PRO A 50 -26.43 -7.10 -1.61
C PRO A 50 -25.61 -6.77 -2.85
N ALA A 51 -24.31 -6.51 -2.66
CA ALA A 51 -23.34 -6.21 -3.73
C ALA A 51 -22.36 -7.35 -3.96
N VAL A 52 -22.03 -8.11 -2.90
CA VAL A 52 -21.24 -9.34 -2.99
C VAL A 52 -22.02 -10.44 -2.28
N ARG A 53 -22.07 -11.61 -2.90
CA ARG A 53 -22.83 -12.76 -2.40
C ARG A 53 -21.94 -14.00 -2.38
N LYS A 54 -21.60 -14.47 -1.17
CA LYS A 54 -20.82 -15.69 -0.92
C LYS A 54 -19.56 -15.80 -1.81
N ALA A 55 -18.79 -14.70 -1.89
CA ALA A 55 -17.56 -14.72 -2.64
C ALA A 55 -16.51 -15.56 -1.92
N ASN A 56 -15.81 -16.37 -2.69
CA ASN A 56 -14.69 -17.18 -2.22
C ASN A 56 -13.47 -16.90 -3.09
N LEU A 57 -12.32 -16.67 -2.47
CA LEU A 57 -11.03 -16.42 -3.13
C LEU A 57 -9.90 -16.87 -2.22
N THR A 58 -8.94 -17.57 -2.79
CA THR A 58 -7.69 -17.89 -2.10
C THR A 58 -6.53 -17.41 -2.95
N LEU A 59 -5.60 -16.67 -2.34
CA LEU A 59 -4.39 -16.13 -2.96
C LEU A 59 -3.18 -16.60 -2.16
N TYR A 60 -2.21 -17.20 -2.83
CA TYR A 60 -0.94 -17.60 -2.23
C TYR A 60 0.17 -16.59 -2.53
N PRO A 61 1.27 -16.56 -1.73
CA PRO A 61 2.42 -15.71 -2.02
C PRO A 61 2.94 -15.93 -3.45
N GLY A 62 3.30 -14.84 -4.13
CA GLY A 62 3.78 -14.86 -5.51
C GLY A 62 2.72 -15.09 -6.58
N GLN A 63 1.46 -15.33 -6.21
CA GLN A 63 0.37 -15.48 -7.17
C GLN A 63 -0.18 -14.14 -7.67
N SER A 64 -0.60 -14.12 -8.94
CA SER A 64 -1.43 -13.06 -9.52
C SER A 64 -2.82 -13.63 -9.84
N VAL A 65 -3.87 -12.94 -9.37
CA VAL A 65 -5.27 -13.32 -9.61
C VAL A 65 -6.00 -12.18 -10.30
N ALA A 66 -6.68 -12.49 -11.40
CA ALA A 66 -7.57 -11.55 -12.09
C ALA A 66 -9.04 -11.87 -11.78
N ILE A 67 -9.79 -10.86 -11.31
CA ILE A 67 -11.23 -10.95 -11.10
C ILE A 67 -11.93 -10.32 -12.29
N VAL A 68 -12.59 -11.12 -13.10
CA VAL A 68 -13.27 -10.71 -14.34
C VAL A 68 -14.78 -10.80 -14.18
N GLY A 69 -15.52 -9.91 -14.84
CA GLY A 69 -16.97 -9.90 -14.81
C GLY A 69 -17.54 -8.57 -15.33
N GLU A 70 -18.84 -8.48 -15.47
CA GLU A 70 -19.55 -7.30 -15.94
C GLU A 70 -19.41 -6.08 -15.01
N SER A 71 -19.68 -4.88 -15.53
CA SER A 71 -19.76 -3.68 -14.69
C SER A 71 -20.86 -3.83 -13.65
N GLY A 72 -20.58 -3.44 -12.40
CA GLY A 72 -21.54 -3.61 -11.30
C GLY A 72 -21.59 -5.00 -10.66
N SER A 73 -20.79 -5.97 -11.12
CA SER A 73 -20.80 -7.34 -10.54
C SER A 73 -20.13 -7.47 -9.15
N GLY A 74 -19.70 -6.36 -8.54
CA GLY A 74 -19.14 -6.38 -7.18
C GLY A 74 -17.61 -6.50 -7.09
N LYS A 75 -16.85 -6.54 -8.21
CA LYS A 75 -15.39 -6.70 -8.20
C LYS A 75 -14.65 -5.67 -7.35
N SER A 76 -14.94 -4.39 -7.59
CA SER A 76 -14.34 -3.29 -6.81
C SER A 76 -14.82 -3.32 -5.35
N THR A 77 -16.07 -3.71 -5.11
CA THR A 77 -16.61 -3.87 -3.75
C THR A 77 -15.85 -4.95 -2.99
N LEU A 78 -15.53 -6.07 -3.66
CA LEU A 78 -14.72 -7.14 -3.08
C LEU A 78 -13.32 -6.63 -2.70
N ALA A 79 -12.63 -5.93 -3.60
CA ALA A 79 -11.31 -5.35 -3.33
C ALA A 79 -11.36 -4.34 -2.16
N HIS A 80 -12.37 -3.45 -2.14
CA HIS A 80 -12.54 -2.49 -1.05
C HIS A 80 -12.89 -3.17 0.28
N ALA A 81 -13.60 -4.31 0.26
CA ALA A 81 -13.88 -5.06 1.48
C ALA A 81 -12.60 -5.62 2.11
N VAL A 82 -11.66 -6.14 1.30
CA VAL A 82 -10.38 -6.67 1.77
C VAL A 82 -9.58 -5.63 2.57
N ILE A 83 -9.54 -4.40 2.10
CA ILE A 83 -8.82 -3.31 2.77
C ILE A 83 -9.69 -2.53 3.78
N GLY A 84 -10.94 -2.94 4.00
CA GLY A 84 -11.87 -2.27 4.91
C GLY A 84 -12.23 -0.84 4.49
N LEU A 85 -12.26 -0.53 3.18
CA LEU A 85 -12.60 0.80 2.63
C LEU A 85 -13.88 0.74 1.79
N LEU A 86 -14.91 0.05 2.28
CA LEU A 86 -16.21 0.05 1.60
C LEU A 86 -16.79 1.47 1.55
N PRO A 87 -17.22 1.95 0.37
CA PRO A 87 -17.73 3.30 0.24
C PRO A 87 -19.13 3.46 0.88
N GLY A 88 -19.40 4.67 1.35
CA GLY A 88 -20.73 5.07 1.84
C GLY A 88 -21.26 4.18 2.97
N THR A 89 -22.39 3.50 2.72
CA THR A 89 -23.08 2.65 3.70
C THR A 89 -22.70 1.18 3.60
N GLY A 90 -21.69 0.85 2.79
CA GLY A 90 -21.23 -0.53 2.55
C GLY A 90 -20.70 -1.18 3.84
N ARG A 91 -21.07 -2.43 4.06
CA ARG A 91 -20.59 -3.22 5.19
C ARG A 91 -20.52 -4.69 4.84
N VAL A 92 -19.61 -5.41 5.46
CA VAL A 92 -19.58 -6.86 5.46
C VAL A 92 -20.76 -7.36 6.28
N THR A 93 -21.58 -8.23 5.70
CA THR A 93 -22.78 -8.80 6.32
C THR A 93 -22.65 -10.29 6.62
N GLY A 94 -21.61 -10.94 6.08
CA GLY A 94 -21.34 -12.36 6.33
C GLY A 94 -20.00 -12.79 5.72
N GLY A 95 -19.55 -13.97 6.08
CA GLY A 95 -18.28 -14.54 5.65
C GLY A 95 -17.08 -13.99 6.40
N THR A 96 -15.88 -14.37 5.95
CA THR A 96 -14.61 -14.00 6.58
C THR A 96 -13.56 -13.61 5.56
N ILE A 97 -12.67 -12.69 5.97
CA ILE A 97 -11.47 -12.31 5.25
C ILE A 97 -10.27 -12.57 6.15
N ARG A 98 -9.36 -13.42 5.72
CA ARG A 98 -8.11 -13.69 6.44
C ARG A 98 -6.92 -13.22 5.62
N PHE A 99 -6.00 -12.53 6.26
CA PHE A 99 -4.74 -12.10 5.69
C PHE A 99 -3.60 -12.64 6.54
N GLN A 100 -2.67 -13.39 5.93
CA GLN A 100 -1.58 -14.07 6.63
C GLN A 100 -2.09 -14.87 7.84
N GLY A 101 -3.16 -15.64 7.65
CA GLY A 101 -3.79 -16.46 8.69
C GLY A 101 -4.61 -15.69 9.75
N ARG A 102 -4.51 -14.36 9.82
CA ARG A 102 -5.25 -13.52 10.77
C ARG A 102 -6.59 -13.07 10.16
N ASP A 103 -7.66 -13.19 10.93
CA ASP A 103 -8.98 -12.65 10.54
C ASP A 103 -8.95 -11.13 10.61
N ILE A 104 -9.23 -10.49 9.46
CA ILE A 104 -9.26 -9.03 9.30
C ILE A 104 -10.66 -8.49 9.01
N THR A 105 -11.69 -9.34 9.03
CA THR A 105 -13.06 -9.03 8.59
C THR A 105 -13.65 -7.82 9.31
N HIS A 106 -13.41 -7.72 10.61
CA HIS A 106 -13.99 -6.69 11.49
C HIS A 106 -12.91 -5.97 12.33
N LEU A 107 -11.73 -5.79 11.79
CA LEU A 107 -10.68 -5.06 12.50
C LEU A 107 -11.08 -3.61 12.78
N GLY A 108 -10.61 -3.08 13.90
CA GLY A 108 -10.75 -1.66 14.24
C GLY A 108 -9.97 -0.75 13.30
N THR A 109 -10.31 0.53 13.30
CA THR A 109 -9.70 1.53 12.40
C THR A 109 -8.18 1.60 12.54
N GLN A 110 -7.63 1.45 13.75
CA GLN A 110 -6.19 1.48 13.99
C GLN A 110 -5.47 0.30 13.33
N ASP A 111 -5.97 -0.92 13.53
CA ASP A 111 -5.40 -2.13 12.94
C ASP A 111 -5.49 -2.11 11.42
N LEU A 112 -6.63 -1.65 10.86
CA LEU A 112 -6.78 -1.48 9.42
C LEU A 112 -5.83 -0.41 8.86
N THR A 113 -5.55 0.65 9.62
CA THR A 113 -4.59 1.68 9.20
C THR A 113 -3.17 1.13 9.18
N ALA A 114 -2.81 0.29 10.17
CA ALA A 114 -1.50 -0.39 10.18
C ALA A 114 -1.34 -1.38 9.01
N LEU A 115 -2.44 -2.03 8.59
CA LEU A 115 -2.44 -2.97 7.47
C LEU A 115 -2.29 -2.28 6.10
N ARG A 116 -2.96 -1.14 5.94
CA ARG A 116 -2.95 -0.36 4.69
C ARG A 116 -1.59 0.30 4.48
N GLY A 117 -1.05 0.18 3.29
CA GLY A 117 0.24 0.73 2.90
C GLY A 117 1.42 -0.16 3.31
N SER A 118 1.51 -0.62 4.56
CA SER A 118 2.62 -1.48 5.01
C SER A 118 2.52 -2.92 4.50
N SER A 119 1.30 -3.45 4.37
CA SER A 119 1.07 -4.86 4.03
C SER A 119 0.14 -5.07 2.84
N ILE A 120 -0.82 -4.18 2.63
CA ILE A 120 -1.75 -4.21 1.50
C ILE A 120 -1.81 -2.83 0.86
N GLY A 121 -1.35 -2.71 -0.39
CA GLY A 121 -1.48 -1.52 -1.21
C GLY A 121 -2.71 -1.58 -2.10
N LEU A 122 -3.33 -0.43 -2.38
CA LEU A 122 -4.41 -0.28 -3.35
C LEU A 122 -4.00 0.72 -4.43
N VAL A 123 -4.08 0.30 -5.69
CA VAL A 123 -3.95 1.19 -6.84
C VAL A 123 -5.35 1.45 -7.42
N PRO A 124 -5.91 2.66 -7.28
CA PRO A 124 -7.23 2.99 -7.80
C PRO A 124 -7.29 2.99 -9.33
N GLN A 125 -8.47 2.74 -9.89
CA GLN A 125 -8.68 2.71 -11.33
C GLN A 125 -8.60 4.11 -11.98
N ASP A 126 -9.08 5.15 -11.31
CA ASP A 126 -9.09 6.52 -11.83
C ASP A 126 -7.95 7.36 -11.24
N PRO A 127 -6.90 7.67 -12.02
CA PRO A 127 -5.80 8.49 -11.55
C PRO A 127 -6.16 9.96 -11.37
N MET A 128 -7.20 10.46 -12.03
CA MET A 128 -7.56 11.88 -11.96
C MET A 128 -8.13 12.26 -10.60
N SER A 129 -8.95 11.38 -10.02
CA SER A 129 -9.59 11.60 -8.72
C SER A 129 -8.67 11.26 -7.54
N ASN A 130 -7.55 10.57 -7.79
CA ASN A 130 -6.69 10.06 -6.72
C ASN A 130 -5.31 10.72 -6.65
N LEU A 131 -4.94 11.57 -7.61
CA LEU A 131 -3.77 12.43 -7.53
C LEU A 131 -4.18 13.84 -7.12
N ASN A 132 -3.51 14.40 -6.13
CA ASN A 132 -3.74 15.78 -5.72
C ASN A 132 -3.15 16.75 -6.79
N PRO A 133 -3.97 17.57 -7.48
CA PRO A 133 -3.52 18.39 -8.59
C PRO A 133 -2.59 19.55 -8.19
N VAL A 134 -2.57 19.94 -6.91
CA VAL A 134 -1.76 21.07 -6.42
C VAL A 134 -0.39 20.67 -5.87
N TRP A 135 -0.11 19.36 -5.82
CA TRP A 135 1.18 18.85 -5.36
C TRP A 135 1.92 18.11 -6.47
N SER A 136 3.25 18.23 -6.47
CA SER A 136 4.07 17.48 -7.41
C SER A 136 3.97 15.98 -7.15
N ILE A 137 4.23 15.19 -8.19
CA ILE A 137 4.18 13.72 -8.08
C ILE A 137 5.17 13.21 -7.03
N GLY A 138 6.40 13.71 -7.04
CA GLY A 138 7.41 13.30 -6.05
C GLY A 138 7.03 13.66 -4.61
N PHE A 139 6.32 14.78 -4.41
CA PHE A 139 5.82 15.10 -3.08
C PHE A 139 4.79 14.06 -2.60
N GLN A 140 3.87 13.62 -3.47
CA GLN A 140 2.84 12.65 -3.13
C GLN A 140 3.42 11.26 -2.83
N VAL A 141 4.41 10.81 -3.60
CA VAL A 141 5.16 9.56 -3.31
C VAL A 141 5.88 9.68 -1.95
N LYS A 142 6.53 10.83 -1.70
CA LYS A 142 7.24 11.09 -0.44
C LYS A 142 6.30 11.06 0.77
N GLU A 143 5.10 11.63 0.64
CA GLU A 143 4.09 11.58 1.71
C GLU A 143 3.60 10.16 1.99
N ALA A 144 3.45 9.31 0.95
CA ALA A 144 3.12 7.90 1.13
C ALA A 144 4.24 7.15 1.89
N LEU A 145 5.50 7.34 1.49
CA LEU A 145 6.66 6.80 2.21
C LEU A 145 6.70 7.23 3.68
N ARG A 146 6.42 8.50 3.97
CA ARG A 146 6.38 9.03 5.34
C ARG A 146 5.23 8.43 6.15
N ALA A 147 4.05 8.32 5.54
CA ALA A 147 2.87 7.75 6.18
C ALA A 147 3.09 6.28 6.60
N ASN A 148 3.87 5.54 5.81
CA ASN A 148 4.21 4.15 6.06
C ASN A 148 5.49 3.96 6.90
N GLY A 149 6.18 5.06 7.27
CA GLY A 149 7.42 5.00 8.04
C GLY A 149 8.63 4.52 7.24
N LEU A 150 8.54 4.53 5.91
CA LEU A 150 9.57 4.01 4.99
C LEU A 150 10.46 5.12 4.39
N ALA A 151 10.16 6.39 4.65
CA ALA A 151 10.93 7.50 4.10
C ALA A 151 12.38 7.50 4.60
N GLY A 152 13.33 7.38 3.68
CA GLY A 152 14.76 7.33 3.98
C GLY A 152 15.25 5.98 4.50
N VAL A 153 14.43 4.94 4.46
CA VAL A 153 14.79 3.57 4.86
C VAL A 153 14.81 2.68 3.62
N ALA A 154 15.93 2.00 3.39
CA ALA A 154 16.01 0.93 2.40
C ALA A 154 15.45 -0.35 3.03
N ASP A 155 14.19 -0.66 2.76
CA ASP A 155 13.62 -1.96 3.11
C ASP A 155 14.14 -3.05 2.15
N ASP A 156 13.86 -4.33 2.47
CA ASP A 156 14.32 -5.47 1.66
C ASP A 156 13.85 -5.38 0.21
N ARG A 157 12.65 -4.85 -0.04
CA ARG A 157 12.09 -4.67 -1.39
C ARG A 157 12.90 -3.61 -2.15
N LEU A 158 13.16 -2.47 -1.52
CA LEU A 158 13.91 -1.37 -2.12
C LEU A 158 15.36 -1.77 -2.35
N ALA A 159 16.00 -2.48 -1.42
CA ALA A 159 17.35 -2.99 -1.58
C ALA A 159 17.45 -3.95 -2.79
N HIS A 160 16.48 -4.84 -2.97
CA HIS A 160 16.40 -5.73 -4.14
C HIS A 160 16.25 -4.92 -5.44
N LEU A 161 15.38 -3.92 -5.45
CA LEU A 161 15.13 -3.07 -6.61
C LEU A 161 16.36 -2.25 -7.01
N ILE A 162 17.11 -1.73 -6.04
CA ILE A 162 18.36 -1.01 -6.28
C ILE A 162 19.37 -1.95 -6.92
N ALA A 163 19.48 -3.19 -6.42
CA ALA A 163 20.38 -4.18 -6.97
C ALA A 163 20.02 -4.51 -8.45
N GLU A 164 18.75 -4.79 -8.75
CA GLU A 164 18.28 -5.04 -10.11
C GLU A 164 18.50 -3.84 -11.04
N HIS A 165 18.24 -2.63 -10.56
CA HIS A 165 18.42 -1.41 -11.35
C HIS A 165 19.89 -1.19 -11.70
N THR A 166 20.81 -1.41 -10.77
CA THR A 166 22.25 -1.26 -10.97
C THR A 166 22.79 -2.25 -12.02
N GLU A 167 22.26 -3.48 -12.04
CA GLU A 167 22.62 -4.48 -13.04
C GLU A 167 22.16 -4.12 -14.46
N HIS A 168 21.02 -3.46 -14.63
CA HIS A 168 20.41 -3.18 -15.94
C HIS A 168 20.88 -1.86 -16.58
N THR A 169 21.23 -0.85 -15.80
CA THR A 169 21.56 0.48 -16.33
C THR A 169 23.01 0.63 -16.78
N GLY A 170 23.93 -0.19 -16.28
CA GLY A 170 25.32 -0.24 -16.75
C GLY A 170 26.07 1.11 -16.75
N HIS A 171 25.54 2.13 -16.05
CA HIS A 171 26.16 3.45 -15.96
C HIS A 171 27.37 3.34 -15.03
N ALA A 172 28.54 3.53 -15.59
CA ALA A 172 29.83 3.43 -14.89
C ALA A 172 29.94 4.36 -13.66
N ASP A 173 29.15 5.44 -13.62
CA ASP A 173 29.14 6.40 -12.51
C ASP A 173 28.33 5.92 -11.29
N ASP A 174 27.45 4.93 -11.45
CA ASP A 174 26.64 4.37 -10.35
C ASP A 174 27.23 3.06 -9.78
N ALA A 175 28.19 2.45 -10.46
CA ALA A 175 28.81 1.18 -10.04
C ALA A 175 29.61 1.25 -8.73
N ASP A 176 29.96 2.47 -8.30
CA ASP A 176 30.75 2.69 -7.07
C ASP A 176 29.89 3.15 -5.86
N LYS A 177 28.58 3.29 -6.03
CA LYS A 177 27.68 3.58 -4.91
C LYS A 177 27.34 2.30 -4.16
N PRO A 178 27.61 2.24 -2.84
CA PRO A 178 27.24 1.06 -2.07
C PRO A 178 25.71 0.88 -2.11
N VAL A 179 25.26 -0.28 -2.59
CA VAL A 179 23.83 -0.67 -2.49
C VAL A 179 23.48 -0.66 -1.00
N PRO A 180 22.52 0.15 -0.54
CA PRO A 180 22.12 0.15 0.86
C PRO A 180 21.67 -1.25 1.27
N SER A 181 22.26 -1.77 2.33
CA SER A 181 21.73 -3.01 2.95
C SER A 181 20.34 -2.75 3.52
N ALA A 182 19.54 -3.79 3.64
CA ALA A 182 18.26 -3.72 4.30
C ALA A 182 18.37 -3.00 5.66
N GLY A 183 17.52 -1.99 5.90
CA GLY A 183 17.61 -1.09 7.05
C GLY A 183 18.61 0.06 6.91
N GLY A 184 19.36 0.15 5.80
CA GLY A 184 20.28 1.26 5.51
C GLY A 184 19.55 2.57 5.23
N HIS A 185 20.29 3.68 5.33
CA HIS A 185 19.76 5.01 4.99
C HIS A 185 19.88 5.28 3.50
N ILE A 186 18.82 5.81 2.89
CA ILE A 186 18.78 6.27 1.49
C ILE A 186 18.24 7.71 1.44
N ASP A 187 18.71 8.52 0.49
CA ASP A 187 18.09 9.83 0.23
C ASP A 187 16.64 9.66 -0.24
N VAL A 188 15.72 10.38 0.38
CA VAL A 188 14.28 10.24 0.09
C VAL A 188 13.93 10.62 -1.34
N ASN A 189 14.69 11.55 -1.98
CA ASN A 189 14.43 11.90 -3.38
C ASN A 189 14.95 10.81 -4.32
N GLU A 190 16.03 10.15 -3.98
CA GLU A 190 16.54 8.97 -4.68
C GLU A 190 15.53 7.81 -4.55
N GLN A 191 15.02 7.55 -3.36
CA GLN A 191 13.97 6.56 -3.11
C GLN A 191 12.71 6.83 -3.94
N VAL A 192 12.26 8.08 -4.02
CA VAL A 192 11.14 8.49 -4.88
C VAL A 192 11.44 8.24 -6.35
N ALA A 193 12.67 8.57 -6.83
CA ALA A 193 13.03 8.34 -8.21
C ALA A 193 13.00 6.85 -8.56
N LEU A 194 13.57 6.00 -7.73
CA LEU A 194 13.55 4.54 -7.89
C LEU A 194 12.12 3.96 -8.00
N LEU A 195 11.21 4.38 -7.11
CA LEU A 195 9.82 3.95 -7.15
C LEU A 195 9.10 4.39 -8.43
N LEU A 196 9.38 5.61 -8.92
CA LEU A 196 8.82 6.11 -10.18
C LEU A 196 9.38 5.34 -11.38
N GLU A 197 10.66 5.02 -11.40
CA GLU A 197 11.30 4.21 -12.44
C GLU A 197 10.76 2.79 -12.45
N GLN A 198 10.61 2.17 -11.29
CA GLN A 198 9.98 0.86 -11.15
C GLN A 198 8.54 0.84 -11.67
N ALA A 199 7.80 1.91 -11.44
CA ALA A 199 6.46 2.07 -12.03
C ALA A 199 6.52 2.33 -13.56
N GLY A 200 7.70 2.38 -14.18
CA GLY A 200 7.92 2.55 -15.60
C GLY A 200 7.88 4.01 -16.06
N LEU A 201 8.16 4.98 -15.19
CA LEU A 201 8.27 6.41 -15.56
C LEU A 201 9.73 6.75 -15.88
N PRO A 202 10.08 6.99 -17.14
CA PRO A 202 11.44 7.40 -17.52
C PRO A 202 11.75 8.81 -17.01
N GLU A 203 13.01 9.15 -16.83
CA GLU A 203 13.48 10.45 -16.31
C GLU A 203 12.86 10.78 -14.93
N ALA A 204 12.79 9.80 -14.05
CA ALA A 204 12.01 9.86 -12.81
C ALA A 204 12.35 11.06 -11.92
N SER A 205 13.63 11.41 -11.76
CA SER A 205 14.08 12.58 -10.98
C SER A 205 13.52 13.91 -11.53
N ARG A 206 13.38 14.02 -12.85
CA ARG A 206 12.74 15.17 -13.49
C ARG A 206 11.22 15.12 -13.32
N ARG A 207 10.62 13.97 -13.56
CA ARG A 207 9.17 13.73 -13.45
C ARG A 207 8.65 13.93 -12.03
N ALA A 208 9.42 13.59 -11.03
CA ALA A 208 9.08 13.83 -9.63
C ALA A 208 8.74 15.30 -9.31
N LYS A 209 9.32 16.24 -10.03
CA LYS A 209 9.10 17.69 -9.87
C LYS A 209 7.83 18.20 -10.57
N GLN A 210 7.25 17.40 -11.47
CA GLN A 210 6.07 17.77 -12.26
C GLN A 210 4.77 17.53 -11.48
N TYR A 211 3.72 18.19 -11.94
CA TYR A 211 2.37 18.08 -11.39
C TYR A 211 1.52 17.09 -12.19
N PRO A 212 0.43 16.57 -11.61
CA PRO A 212 -0.44 15.62 -12.31
C PRO A 212 -0.98 16.10 -13.64
N HIS A 213 -1.25 17.40 -13.80
CA HIS A 213 -1.77 17.96 -15.05
C HIS A 213 -0.75 17.95 -16.20
N GLU A 214 0.54 17.85 -15.91
CA GLU A 214 1.62 17.74 -16.90
C GLU A 214 1.83 16.29 -17.37
N PHE A 215 1.13 15.32 -16.78
CA PHE A 215 1.25 13.90 -17.08
C PHE A 215 0.15 13.45 -18.07
N SER A 216 0.51 12.55 -18.99
CA SER A 216 -0.48 11.79 -19.76
C SER A 216 -1.27 10.84 -18.86
N GLY A 217 -2.40 10.31 -19.34
CA GLY A 217 -3.21 9.35 -18.59
C GLY A 217 -2.41 8.14 -18.10
N GLY A 218 -1.59 7.55 -19.00
CA GLY A 218 -0.74 6.41 -18.65
C GLY A 218 0.36 6.77 -17.63
N MET A 219 0.93 7.98 -17.71
CA MET A 219 1.92 8.43 -16.73
C MET A 219 1.29 8.64 -15.35
N ARG A 220 0.06 9.17 -15.29
CA ARG A 220 -0.68 9.31 -14.03
C ARG A 220 -0.97 7.96 -13.39
N GLN A 221 -1.32 6.95 -14.20
CA GLN A 221 -1.53 5.59 -13.71
C GLN A 221 -0.25 5.01 -13.10
N ARG A 222 0.89 5.21 -13.77
CA ARG A 222 2.20 4.77 -13.25
C ARG A 222 2.59 5.51 -11.97
N ALA A 223 2.28 6.81 -11.87
CA ALA A 223 2.49 7.55 -10.63
C ALA A 223 1.65 7.01 -9.46
N LEU A 224 0.39 6.60 -9.71
CA LEU A 224 -0.42 5.93 -8.69
C LEU A 224 0.15 4.57 -8.29
N ILE A 225 0.72 3.82 -9.23
CA ILE A 225 1.43 2.57 -8.92
C ILE A 225 2.62 2.88 -8.01
N ALA A 226 3.43 3.88 -8.32
CA ALA A 226 4.57 4.28 -7.47
C ALA A 226 4.13 4.68 -6.06
N ILE A 227 2.99 5.39 -5.91
CA ILE A 227 2.41 5.73 -4.60
C ILE A 227 1.93 4.47 -3.86
N GLY A 228 1.38 3.49 -4.58
CA GLY A 228 0.95 2.22 -3.99
C GLY A 228 2.10 1.28 -3.60
N LEU A 229 3.30 1.51 -4.15
CA LEU A 229 4.54 0.80 -3.80
C LEU A 229 5.30 1.47 -2.65
N ALA A 230 5.04 2.75 -2.39
CA ALA A 230 5.62 3.55 -1.31
C ALA A 230 4.98 3.24 0.04
#